data_262f67469c26c45714216de9ad2a85b8
#
_entry.id   262f67469c26c45714216de9ad2a85b8
#
_cell.length_a   1.000
_cell.length_b   1.000
_cell.length_c   1.000
_cell.angle_alpha   90.00
_cell.angle_beta   90.00
_cell.angle_gamma   90.00
#
_symmetry.space_group_name_H-M   'P 1'
#
loop_
_entity.id
_entity.type
_entity.pdbx_description
1 polymer ?
#
loop_
_entity_poly.entity_id
_entity_poly.type
_entity_poly.pdbx_seq_one_letter_code
_entity_poly.pdbx_strand_id
1 'polypeptide(L)'
;MRVIAGTARRLQLKTLDGMDTRPTTDRIKETLFNMISAELYDSNFLDLFSGSGGIGIEALSRGAKEAVFVDKGDGQISCIRDNLKTTHLEERARVMSADVTEAIRKLDREGKAFDFIFMDPPYRMDLPKKVLEALRDTSLADEETLIIVEEALDTDFSWA
;
A
#
# COMPACT_ATOMS: atom_id res chain seq x y z
N MET A 1 12.63 9.91 0.86
CA MET A 1 11.93 8.89 1.66
C MET A 1 12.88 7.75 2.00
N ARG A 2 12.70 7.13 3.14
CA ARG A 2 13.56 6.02 3.58
C ARG A 2 12.74 4.94 4.27
N VAL A 3 13.31 3.75 4.37
CA VAL A 3 12.73 2.68 5.19
C VAL A 3 13.05 2.97 6.66
N ILE A 4 12.04 2.90 7.51
CA ILE A 4 12.16 3.28 8.93
C ILE A 4 12.69 2.12 9.77
N ALA A 5 12.17 0.92 9.58
CA ALA A 5 12.52 -0.22 10.42
C ALA A 5 12.61 -1.52 9.61
N GLY A 6 13.08 -2.59 10.24
CA GLY A 6 13.14 -3.92 9.65
C GLY A 6 14.43 -4.21 8.88
N THR A 7 14.38 -5.20 7.99
CA THR A 7 15.55 -5.70 7.27
C THR A 7 16.18 -4.68 6.32
N ALA A 8 15.38 -3.76 5.79
CA ALA A 8 15.85 -2.71 4.87
C ALA A 8 15.98 -1.34 5.55
N ARG A 9 16.02 -1.32 6.88
CA ARG A 9 16.09 -0.08 7.67
C ARG A 9 17.18 0.86 7.17
N ARG A 10 16.84 2.15 7.08
CA ARG A 10 17.72 3.26 6.69
C ARG A 10 18.03 3.34 5.19
N LEU A 11 17.59 2.39 4.38
CA LEU A 11 17.81 2.49 2.95
C LEU A 11 16.95 3.62 2.36
N GLN A 12 17.56 4.39 1.46
CA GLN A 12 16.85 5.45 0.74
C GLN A 12 15.99 4.86 -0.36
N LEU A 13 14.79 5.39 -0.50
CA LEU A 13 13.87 5.02 -1.56
C LEU A 13 13.78 6.14 -2.57
N LYS A 14 13.69 5.78 -3.85
CA LYS A 14 13.40 6.74 -4.91
C LYS A 14 11.97 7.24 -4.76
N THR A 15 11.77 8.50 -5.12
CA THR A 15 10.45 9.11 -5.22
C THR A 15 10.32 9.74 -6.59
N LEU A 16 9.08 9.96 -7.03
CA LEU A 16 8.85 10.67 -8.29
C LEU A 16 8.83 12.17 -8.03
N ASP A 17 9.23 12.93 -9.05
CA ASP A 17 9.21 14.39 -8.95
C ASP A 17 7.82 14.88 -8.57
N GLY A 18 7.76 15.71 -7.53
CA GLY A 18 6.52 16.27 -7.04
C GLY A 18 5.70 15.38 -6.10
N MET A 19 6.13 14.13 -5.89
CA MET A 19 5.42 13.21 -4.99
C MET A 19 6.00 13.18 -3.58
N ASP A 20 7.24 13.55 -3.44
CA ASP A 20 8.05 13.35 -2.25
C ASP A 20 8.08 14.55 -1.31
N THR A 21 7.33 15.59 -1.63
CA THR A 21 7.47 16.87 -0.95
C THR A 21 6.68 16.96 0.35
N ARG A 22 6.13 15.86 0.82
CA ARG A 22 5.40 15.83 2.10
C ARG A 22 6.37 15.63 3.24
N PRO A 23 6.67 16.66 4.04
CA PRO A 23 7.61 16.50 5.15
C PRO A 23 7.12 15.55 6.23
N THR A 24 5.84 15.18 6.18
CA THR A 24 5.21 14.29 7.15
C THR A 24 5.20 12.82 6.72
N THR A 25 5.73 12.48 5.53
CA THR A 25 5.62 11.12 4.97
C THR A 25 6.25 10.06 5.88
N ASP A 26 7.48 10.26 6.33
CA ASP A 26 8.16 9.32 7.20
C ASP A 26 7.47 9.24 8.57
N ARG A 27 6.97 10.36 9.06
CA ARG A 27 6.28 10.43 10.34
C ARG A 27 4.94 9.69 10.30
N ILE A 28 4.18 9.88 9.21
CA ILE A 28 2.91 9.17 9.01
C ILE A 28 3.16 7.68 8.92
N LYS A 29 4.17 7.29 8.17
CA LYS A 29 4.57 5.90 8.00
C LYS A 29 4.94 5.26 9.34
N GLU A 30 5.76 5.94 10.13
CA GLU A 30 6.16 5.45 11.45
C GLU A 30 4.95 5.29 12.37
N THR A 31 4.07 6.28 12.42
CA THR A 31 2.86 6.24 13.24
C THR A 31 1.97 5.07 12.84
N LEU A 32 1.72 4.90 11.55
CA LEU A 32 0.90 3.81 11.03
C LEU A 32 1.45 2.45 11.42
N PHE A 33 2.74 2.21 11.15
CA PHE A 33 3.32 0.90 11.37
C PHE A 33 3.52 0.59 12.87
N ASN A 34 3.69 1.61 13.69
CA ASN A 34 3.70 1.39 15.14
C ASN A 34 2.35 0.87 15.63
N MET A 35 1.26 1.30 15.03
CA MET A 35 -0.08 0.85 15.39
C MET A 35 -0.36 -0.61 14.99
N ILE A 36 0.23 -1.09 13.90
CA ILE A 36 -0.07 -2.42 13.36
C ILE A 36 1.09 -3.41 13.52
N SER A 37 2.18 -3.02 14.15
CA SER A 37 3.41 -3.81 14.19
C SER A 37 3.23 -5.20 14.79
N ALA A 38 2.34 -5.36 15.77
CA ALA A 38 2.13 -6.64 16.45
C ALA A 38 1.57 -7.73 15.51
N GLU A 39 0.79 -7.34 14.51
CA GLU A 39 0.10 -8.28 13.62
C GLU A 39 0.69 -8.31 12.23
N LEU A 40 1.71 -7.49 11.98
CA LEU A 40 2.28 -7.32 10.64
C LEU A 40 3.14 -8.51 10.20
N TYR A 41 3.85 -9.12 11.14
CA TYR A 41 4.77 -10.21 10.82
C TYR A 41 4.02 -11.37 10.18
N ASP A 42 4.54 -11.85 9.06
CA ASP A 42 3.98 -12.96 8.28
C ASP A 42 2.58 -12.67 7.70
N SER A 43 2.20 -11.40 7.61
CA SER A 43 0.90 -10.98 7.06
C SER A 43 0.96 -10.77 5.55
N ASN A 44 -0.22 -10.76 4.93
CA ASN A 44 -0.40 -10.39 3.53
C ASN A 44 -0.86 -8.94 3.46
N PHE A 45 -0.14 -8.13 2.71
CA PHE A 45 -0.36 -6.68 2.64
C PHE A 45 -0.71 -6.26 1.21
N LEU A 46 -1.77 -5.47 1.05
CA LEU A 46 -2.15 -4.90 -0.24
C LEU A 46 -2.00 -3.38 -0.19
N ASP A 47 -1.17 -2.85 -1.09
CA ASP A 47 -0.86 -1.43 -1.18
C ASP A 47 -1.48 -0.86 -2.47
N LEU A 48 -2.65 -0.27 -2.33
CA LEU A 48 -3.39 0.34 -3.43
C LEU A 48 -2.95 1.79 -3.61
N PHE A 49 -2.79 2.23 -4.86
CA PHE A 49 -2.22 3.54 -5.19
C PHE A 49 -0.81 3.68 -4.63
N SER A 50 0.03 2.71 -4.95
CA SER A 50 1.34 2.54 -4.28
C SER A 50 2.32 3.68 -4.47
N GLY A 51 2.24 4.42 -5.56
CA GLY A 51 3.19 5.50 -5.85
C GLY A 51 4.60 4.98 -5.97
N SER A 52 5.47 5.36 -5.04
CA SER A 52 6.85 4.86 -4.98
C SER A 52 6.99 3.51 -4.30
N GLY A 53 5.92 3.00 -3.71
CA GLY A 53 5.93 1.73 -2.99
C GLY A 53 6.37 1.82 -1.53
N GLY A 54 6.52 3.03 -1.00
CA GLY A 54 7.07 3.22 0.35
C GLY A 54 6.33 2.48 1.45
N ILE A 55 5.02 2.42 1.39
CA ILE A 55 4.20 1.77 2.41
C ILE A 55 4.35 0.24 2.34
N GLY A 56 4.16 -0.35 1.17
CA GLY A 56 4.31 -1.81 1.01
C GLY A 56 5.72 -2.30 1.29
N ILE A 57 6.73 -1.50 0.91
CA ILE A 57 8.13 -1.83 1.19
C ILE A 57 8.39 -1.79 2.70
N GLU A 58 7.85 -0.80 3.39
CA GLU A 58 7.95 -0.76 4.85
C GLU A 58 7.34 -2.02 5.49
N ALA A 59 6.18 -2.44 5.00
CA ALA A 59 5.52 -3.66 5.48
C ALA A 59 6.42 -4.89 5.29
N LEU A 60 7.00 -5.05 4.10
CA LEU A 60 7.90 -6.17 3.82
C LEU A 60 9.16 -6.10 4.68
N SER A 61 9.74 -4.91 4.84
CA SER A 61 10.94 -4.71 5.66
C SER A 61 10.70 -5.13 7.11
N ARG A 62 9.49 -4.92 7.61
CA ARG A 62 9.10 -5.24 8.99
C ARG A 62 8.60 -6.68 9.17
N GLY A 63 8.60 -7.47 8.09
CA GLY A 63 8.32 -8.90 8.19
C GLY A 63 7.02 -9.40 7.59
N ALA A 64 6.29 -8.56 6.84
CA ALA A 64 5.12 -9.05 6.11
C ALA A 64 5.53 -10.20 5.19
N LYS A 65 4.67 -11.18 5.05
CA LYS A 65 4.95 -12.37 4.23
C LYS A 65 5.02 -12.01 2.75
N GLU A 66 4.06 -11.23 2.29
CA GLU A 66 3.95 -10.83 0.90
C GLU A 66 3.26 -9.47 0.82
N ALA A 67 3.64 -8.66 -0.16
CA ALA A 67 2.96 -7.40 -0.45
C ALA A 67 2.65 -7.33 -1.93
N VAL A 68 1.42 -6.89 -2.23
CA VAL A 68 1.00 -6.60 -3.60
C VAL A 68 0.91 -5.09 -3.76
N PHE A 69 1.58 -4.57 -4.79
CA PHE A 69 1.65 -3.15 -5.09
C PHE A 69 0.82 -2.87 -6.33
N VAL A 70 -0.12 -1.96 -6.25
CA VAL A 70 -0.99 -1.60 -7.37
C VAL A 70 -0.86 -0.13 -7.70
N ASP A 71 -0.51 0.17 -8.94
CA ASP A 71 -0.55 1.53 -9.48
C ASP A 71 -0.73 1.44 -10.99
N LYS A 72 -1.24 2.50 -11.61
CA LYS A 72 -1.45 2.51 -13.06
C LYS A 72 -0.41 3.33 -13.82
N GLY A 73 0.38 4.14 -13.14
CA GLY A 73 1.37 4.99 -13.79
C GLY A 73 2.66 4.24 -14.12
N ASP A 74 3.16 4.39 -15.34
CA ASP A 74 4.41 3.73 -15.74
C ASP A 74 5.60 4.19 -14.91
N GLY A 75 5.65 5.49 -14.58
CA GLY A 75 6.71 6.03 -13.72
C GLY A 75 6.65 5.47 -12.31
N GLN A 76 5.45 5.36 -11.77
CA GLN A 76 5.23 4.78 -10.45
C GLN A 76 5.67 3.31 -10.41
N ILE A 77 5.25 2.53 -11.40
CA ILE A 77 5.62 1.11 -11.49
C ILE A 77 7.13 0.94 -11.58
N SER A 78 7.79 1.74 -12.41
CA SER A 78 9.25 1.70 -12.52
C SER A 78 9.92 2.04 -11.19
N CYS A 79 9.41 3.06 -10.49
CA CYS A 79 9.94 3.48 -9.19
C CYS A 79 9.77 2.38 -8.14
N ILE A 80 8.62 1.73 -8.09
CA ILE A 80 8.37 0.61 -7.19
C ILE A 80 9.36 -0.51 -7.43
N ARG A 81 9.57 -0.89 -8.68
CA ARG A 81 10.50 -1.97 -9.04
C ARG A 81 11.93 -1.63 -8.64
N ASP A 82 12.37 -0.39 -8.90
CA ASP A 82 13.71 0.05 -8.49
C ASP A 82 13.88 -0.01 -6.98
N ASN A 83 12.88 0.43 -6.24
CA ASN A 83 12.93 0.43 -4.78
C ASN A 83 12.92 -1.00 -4.22
N LEU A 84 12.20 -1.91 -4.84
CA LEU A 84 12.21 -3.32 -4.44
C LEU A 84 13.59 -3.95 -4.65
N LYS A 85 14.27 -3.60 -5.75
CA LYS A 85 15.64 -4.08 -6.00
C LYS A 85 16.61 -3.53 -4.96
N THR A 86 16.55 -2.23 -4.70
CA THR A 86 17.43 -1.58 -3.72
C THR A 86 17.30 -2.22 -2.34
N THR A 87 16.09 -2.59 -1.96
CA THR A 87 15.80 -3.14 -0.63
C THR A 87 15.92 -4.66 -0.56
N HIS A 88 16.14 -5.32 -1.70
CA HIS A 88 16.21 -6.79 -1.80
C HIS A 88 14.93 -7.49 -1.35
N LEU A 89 13.78 -6.89 -1.63
CA LEU A 89 12.48 -7.41 -1.19
C LEU A 89 11.64 -7.95 -2.36
N GLU A 90 12.20 -8.04 -3.55
CA GLU A 90 11.49 -8.42 -4.78
C GLU A 90 10.77 -9.76 -4.68
N GLU A 91 11.39 -10.74 -4.03
CA GLU A 91 10.85 -12.11 -3.98
C GLU A 91 9.54 -12.20 -3.21
N ARG A 92 9.27 -11.25 -2.32
CA ARG A 92 8.05 -11.22 -1.52
C ARG A 92 7.06 -10.17 -2.01
N ALA A 93 7.30 -9.64 -3.21
CA ALA A 93 6.50 -8.55 -3.78
C ALA A 93 5.89 -8.96 -5.11
N ARG A 94 4.67 -8.49 -5.33
CA ARG A 94 4.01 -8.57 -6.63
C ARG A 94 3.62 -7.16 -7.03
N VAL A 95 3.99 -6.75 -8.25
CA VAL A 95 3.68 -5.41 -8.76
C VAL A 95 2.65 -5.55 -9.86
N MET A 96 1.53 -4.85 -9.72
CA MET A 96 0.44 -4.87 -10.70
C MET A 96 0.29 -3.49 -11.33
N SER A 97 0.56 -3.40 -12.64
CA SER A 97 0.33 -2.19 -13.41
C SER A 97 -1.12 -2.23 -13.90
N ALA A 98 -2.02 -1.64 -13.15
CA ALA A 98 -3.45 -1.72 -13.44
C ALA A 98 -4.21 -0.65 -12.67
N ASP A 99 -5.40 -0.33 -13.16
CA ASP A 99 -6.35 0.43 -12.37
C ASP A 99 -6.73 -0.37 -11.11
N VAL A 100 -6.94 0.31 -10.01
CA VAL A 100 -7.18 -0.33 -8.71
C VAL A 100 -8.38 -1.27 -8.74
N THR A 101 -9.49 -0.86 -9.37
CA THR A 101 -10.67 -1.72 -9.42
C THR A 101 -10.46 -2.97 -10.27
N GLU A 102 -9.67 -2.86 -11.33
CA GLU A 102 -9.29 -4.03 -12.14
C GLU A 102 -8.39 -4.98 -11.38
N ALA A 103 -7.43 -4.44 -10.63
CA ALA A 103 -6.55 -5.24 -9.80
C ALA A 103 -7.35 -5.99 -8.72
N ILE A 104 -8.30 -5.33 -8.09
CA ILE A 104 -9.17 -5.95 -7.08
C ILE A 104 -9.93 -7.12 -7.69
N ARG A 105 -10.50 -6.95 -8.88
CA ARG A 105 -11.22 -8.04 -9.55
C ARG A 105 -10.32 -9.22 -9.89
N LYS A 106 -9.10 -8.93 -10.37
CA LYS A 106 -8.15 -9.99 -10.70
C LYS A 106 -7.74 -10.77 -9.46
N LEU A 107 -7.39 -10.09 -8.39
CA LEU A 107 -7.00 -10.72 -7.13
C LEU A 107 -8.16 -11.53 -6.53
N ASP A 108 -9.38 -11.05 -6.65
CA ASP A 108 -10.56 -11.78 -6.20
C ASP A 108 -10.75 -13.08 -6.99
N ARG A 109 -10.59 -13.03 -8.30
CA ARG A 109 -10.67 -14.24 -9.15
C ARG A 109 -9.61 -15.26 -8.77
N GLU A 110 -8.45 -14.82 -8.29
CA GLU A 110 -7.37 -15.69 -7.83
C GLU A 110 -7.59 -16.23 -6.41
N GLY A 111 -8.63 -15.80 -5.75
CA GLY A 111 -8.93 -16.22 -4.38
C GLY A 111 -8.03 -15.62 -3.32
N LYS A 112 -7.38 -14.48 -3.60
CA LYS A 112 -6.48 -13.85 -2.66
C LYS A 112 -7.23 -13.23 -1.48
N ALA A 113 -6.55 -13.19 -0.33
CA ALA A 113 -7.05 -12.54 0.88
C ALA A 113 -5.90 -11.81 1.55
N PHE A 114 -6.20 -10.67 2.17
CA PHE A 114 -5.19 -9.80 2.77
C PHE A 114 -5.53 -9.51 4.23
N ASP A 115 -4.49 -9.39 5.04
CA ASP A 115 -4.62 -8.99 6.44
C ASP A 115 -4.70 -7.47 6.57
N PHE A 116 -4.01 -6.77 5.67
CA PHE A 116 -3.97 -5.31 5.64
C PHE A 116 -4.18 -4.82 4.22
N ILE A 117 -5.05 -3.82 4.06
CA ILE A 117 -5.25 -3.12 2.79
C ILE A 117 -5.07 -1.64 3.06
N PHE A 118 -4.05 -1.06 2.42
CA PHE A 118 -3.77 0.37 2.54
C PHE A 118 -4.13 1.07 1.24
N MET A 119 -4.73 2.25 1.33
CA MET A 119 -4.99 3.08 0.16
C MET A 119 -4.74 4.55 0.46
N ASP A 120 -4.00 5.21 -0.44
CA ASP A 120 -3.80 6.65 -0.44
C ASP A 120 -4.17 7.15 -1.83
N PRO A 121 -5.48 7.26 -2.14
CA PRO A 121 -5.92 7.60 -3.48
C PRO A 121 -5.58 9.04 -3.84
N PRO A 122 -5.45 9.36 -5.15
CA PRO A 122 -5.38 10.74 -5.58
C PRO A 122 -6.57 11.52 -5.05
N TYR A 123 -6.38 12.82 -4.84
CA TYR A 123 -7.40 13.65 -4.24
C TYR A 123 -8.64 13.75 -5.14
N ARG A 124 -9.61 12.87 -4.89
CA ARG A 124 -10.92 12.85 -5.53
C ARG A 124 -11.96 12.44 -4.49
N MET A 125 -13.03 13.17 -4.40
CA MET A 125 -14.02 13.00 -3.32
C MET A 125 -14.69 11.63 -3.29
N ASP A 126 -14.87 10.97 -4.43
CA ASP A 126 -15.61 9.71 -4.51
C ASP A 126 -14.74 8.46 -4.62
N LEU A 127 -13.42 8.62 -4.76
CA LEU A 127 -12.54 7.50 -5.05
C LEU A 127 -12.42 6.49 -3.91
N PRO A 128 -12.24 6.90 -2.64
CA PRO A 128 -12.23 5.92 -1.55
C PRO A 128 -13.51 5.12 -1.45
N LYS A 129 -14.65 5.76 -1.66
CA LYS A 129 -15.94 5.07 -1.64
C LYS A 129 -16.02 3.99 -2.72
N LYS A 130 -15.60 4.31 -3.94
CA LYS A 130 -15.60 3.35 -5.05
C LYS A 130 -14.73 2.15 -4.77
N VAL A 131 -13.55 2.38 -4.19
CA VAL A 131 -12.63 1.29 -3.84
C VAL A 131 -13.22 0.42 -2.73
N LEU A 132 -13.77 1.02 -1.69
CA LEU A 132 -14.39 0.27 -0.60
C LEU A 132 -15.58 -0.56 -1.09
N GLU A 133 -16.38 -0.02 -1.99
CA GLU A 133 -17.49 -0.78 -2.61
C GLU A 133 -16.96 -1.94 -3.44
N ALA A 134 -15.86 -1.74 -4.17
CA ALA A 134 -15.25 -2.82 -4.96
C ALA A 134 -14.72 -3.94 -4.08
N LEU A 135 -14.23 -3.63 -2.89
CA LEU A 135 -13.70 -4.62 -1.94
C LEU A 135 -14.79 -5.40 -1.21
N ARG A 136 -15.96 -4.82 -1.04
CA ARG A 136 -17.00 -5.31 -0.12
C ARG A 136 -17.41 -6.77 -0.36
N ASP A 137 -17.56 -7.16 -1.62
CA ASP A 137 -18.07 -8.49 -1.97
C ASP A 137 -16.96 -9.42 -2.48
N THR A 138 -15.71 -9.14 -2.11
CA THR A 138 -14.57 -9.94 -2.56
C THR A 138 -13.98 -10.77 -1.45
N SER A 139 -13.12 -11.73 -1.84
CA SER A 139 -12.34 -12.51 -0.89
C SER A 139 -11.17 -11.73 -0.29
N LEU A 140 -10.85 -10.55 -0.85
CA LEU A 140 -9.67 -9.78 -0.43
C LEU A 140 -9.76 -9.29 1.01
N ALA A 141 -10.96 -8.92 1.44
CA ALA A 141 -11.20 -8.39 2.77
C ALA A 141 -12.26 -9.22 3.50
N ASP A 142 -11.95 -9.61 4.73
CA ASP A 142 -12.90 -10.29 5.61
C ASP A 142 -13.03 -9.51 6.93
N GLU A 143 -13.67 -10.10 7.92
CA GLU A 143 -13.92 -9.45 9.21
C GLU A 143 -12.62 -9.09 9.97
N GLU A 144 -11.54 -9.81 9.68
CA GLU A 144 -10.25 -9.59 10.34
C GLU A 144 -9.31 -8.66 9.57
N THR A 145 -9.69 -8.26 8.36
CA THR A 145 -8.86 -7.38 7.53
C THR A 145 -8.95 -5.95 8.03
N LEU A 146 -7.79 -5.33 8.24
CA LEU A 146 -7.72 -3.90 8.56
C LEU A 146 -7.54 -3.11 7.27
N ILE A 147 -8.49 -2.24 6.98
CA ILE A 147 -8.41 -1.34 5.82
C ILE A 147 -8.02 0.05 6.31
N ILE A 148 -6.93 0.58 5.77
CA ILE A 148 -6.37 1.87 6.17
C ILE A 148 -6.49 2.82 4.99
N VAL A 149 -7.18 3.94 5.21
CA VAL A 149 -7.38 4.96 4.18
C VAL A 149 -6.71 6.25 4.61
N GLU A 150 -5.78 6.75 3.80
CA GLU A 150 -5.21 8.07 3.98
C GLU A 150 -6.02 9.08 3.17
N GLU A 151 -6.58 10.06 3.85
CA GLU A 151 -7.48 11.03 3.25
C GLU A 151 -7.27 12.45 3.79
N ALA A 152 -7.81 13.43 3.06
CA ALA A 152 -7.83 14.81 3.54
C ALA A 152 -8.75 14.94 4.76
N LEU A 153 -8.41 15.85 5.66
CA LEU A 153 -9.13 16.04 6.93
C LEU A 153 -10.60 16.39 6.76
N ASP A 154 -10.97 17.00 5.62
CA ASP A 154 -12.34 17.44 5.36
C ASP A 154 -13.17 16.39 4.60
N THR A 155 -12.63 15.19 4.39
CA THR A 155 -13.37 14.16 3.71
C THR A 155 -14.51 13.64 4.58
N ASP A 156 -15.70 13.53 3.97
CA ASP A 156 -16.89 13.04 4.65
C ASP A 156 -17.03 11.53 4.46
N PHE A 157 -16.97 10.80 5.56
CA PHE A 157 -17.14 9.34 5.58
C PHE A 157 -18.47 8.90 6.19
N SER A 158 -19.45 9.80 6.25
CA SER A 158 -20.76 9.47 6.86
C SER A 158 -21.48 8.32 6.16
N TRP A 159 -21.12 8.03 4.92
CA TRP A 159 -21.66 6.92 4.15
C TRP A 159 -21.11 5.54 4.55
N ALA A 160 -20.02 5.50 5.29
CA ALA A 160 -19.30 4.26 5.62
C ALA A 160 -19.97 3.48 6.76
#